data_0978c1b942f02e2932fdfe11dd28cef5
#
_entry.id   0978c1b942f02e2932fdfe11dd28cef5
#
_cell.length_a   1.000
_cell.length_b   1.000
_cell.length_c   1.000
_cell.angle_alpha   90.00
_cell.angle_beta   90.00
_cell.angle_gamma   90.00
#
_symmetry.space_group_name_H-M   'P 1'
#
loop_
_entity.id
_entity.type
_entity.pdbx_description
1 polymer ?
#
loop_
_entity_poly.entity_id
_entity_poly.type
_entity_poly.pdbx_seq_one_letter_code
_entity_poly.pdbx_strand_id
1 'polypeptide(L)'
;MSDALFTTLATTVESTLADPLAQCRTAAQPLGYVGFDIPLDLLHASGRTFCHLPWQRNRPTPLADRWLESAFPGWARSLVEDWLSGGFDMFDAVVFTRGDDAAQRLYYYLCELRRRGIAGGPEPLIFDVATIRRATSVTHCERAIRSLLARFGVDESALLDGITRANRQRSVFAQLAATRSAAGHVYENIARASLFRDLLPVLDGIALTAVAPSRRLLLAGSVPPDDLLHRAVETTGWNVVGESHQLTLARHGARLLDYDRSPVTVLAQHCNAASGGSRDFADRAAGLVTAAQQAAADAVVLWLTEEDEALAWHVARQRAALTQAAVPHLVLTRRRWDGSDNAAAEICRFLQELPA
;
A
#
# COMPACT_ATOMS: atom_id res chain seq x y z
N MET A 1 -26.14 18.68 -2.41
CA MET A 1 -25.77 17.51 -1.61
C MET A 1 -24.41 16.94 -1.97
N SER A 2 -24.02 16.91 -3.25
CA SER A 2 -22.72 16.46 -3.71
C SER A 2 -21.52 17.28 -3.15
N ASP A 3 -21.61 18.62 -3.16
CA ASP A 3 -20.49 19.50 -2.74
C ASP A 3 -20.18 19.41 -1.24
N ALA A 4 -21.22 19.23 -0.39
CA ALA A 4 -21.02 19.07 1.05
C ALA A 4 -20.35 17.74 1.40
N LEU A 5 -20.70 16.66 0.71
CA LEU A 5 -20.07 15.36 0.88
C LEU A 5 -18.60 15.37 0.41
N PHE A 6 -18.34 16.00 -0.73
CA PHE A 6 -16.97 16.15 -1.23
C PHE A 6 -16.10 16.98 -0.27
N THR A 7 -16.63 18.09 0.27
CA THR A 7 -15.93 18.91 1.27
C THR A 7 -15.63 18.10 2.53
N THR A 8 -16.59 17.29 2.99
CA THR A 8 -16.40 16.39 4.15
C THR A 8 -15.29 15.36 3.89
N LEU A 9 -15.28 14.75 2.70
CA LEU A 9 -14.22 13.81 2.32
C LEU A 9 -12.86 14.50 2.29
N ALA A 10 -12.74 15.64 1.60
CA ALA A 10 -11.48 16.39 1.50
C ALA A 10 -10.93 16.75 2.89
N THR A 11 -11.76 17.33 3.75
CA THR A 11 -11.37 17.67 5.13
C THR A 11 -10.98 16.43 5.94
N THR A 12 -11.68 15.30 5.74
CA THR A 12 -11.35 14.04 6.43
C THR A 12 -10.01 13.48 5.95
N VAL A 13 -9.76 13.51 4.65
CA VAL A 13 -8.48 13.08 4.07
C VAL A 13 -7.34 13.95 4.56
N GLU A 14 -7.47 15.28 4.46
CA GLU A 14 -6.45 16.23 4.92
C GLU A 14 -6.12 16.07 6.40
N SER A 15 -7.14 16.01 7.27
CA SER A 15 -6.93 15.84 8.71
C SER A 15 -6.31 14.48 9.04
N THR A 16 -6.66 13.42 8.30
CA THR A 16 -6.08 12.08 8.48
C THR A 16 -4.61 12.04 8.06
N LEU A 17 -4.25 12.69 6.95
CA LEU A 17 -2.86 12.76 6.49
C LEU A 17 -2.00 13.68 7.36
N ALA A 18 -2.59 14.74 7.93
CA ALA A 18 -1.90 15.62 8.86
C ALA A 18 -1.60 14.95 10.23
N ASP A 19 -2.50 14.08 10.69
CA ASP A 19 -2.33 13.31 11.93
C ASP A 19 -2.82 11.86 11.78
N PRO A 20 -1.98 10.98 11.20
CA PRO A 20 -2.35 9.60 10.89
C PRO A 20 -2.69 8.74 12.12
N LEU A 21 -2.18 9.10 13.30
CA LEU A 21 -2.36 8.33 14.54
C LEU A 21 -3.50 8.84 15.43
N ALA A 22 -4.21 9.91 15.03
CA ALA A 22 -5.23 10.54 15.86
C ALA A 22 -6.27 9.55 16.41
N GLN A 23 -6.79 8.65 15.59
CA GLN A 23 -7.78 7.66 16.03
C GLN A 23 -7.19 6.60 16.95
N CYS A 24 -5.95 6.18 16.71
CA CYS A 24 -5.30 5.15 17.51
C CYS A 24 -4.96 5.64 18.92
N ARG A 25 -4.65 6.94 19.10
CA ARG A 25 -4.36 7.49 20.43
C ARG A 25 -5.54 7.46 21.41
N THR A 26 -6.76 7.44 20.88
CA THR A 26 -7.99 7.44 21.70
C THR A 26 -8.66 6.07 21.77
N ALA A 27 -8.20 5.10 20.99
CA ALA A 27 -8.78 3.78 20.91
C ALA A 27 -8.25 2.85 22.01
N ALA A 28 -9.10 1.91 22.44
CA ALA A 28 -8.67 0.85 23.32
C ALA A 28 -7.92 -0.22 22.54
N GLN A 29 -6.68 -0.51 22.92
CA GLN A 29 -5.83 -1.57 22.33
C GLN A 29 -5.78 -1.53 20.79
N PRO A 30 -5.40 -0.40 20.16
CA PRO A 30 -5.34 -0.31 18.72
C PRO A 30 -4.27 -1.25 18.15
N LEU A 31 -4.44 -1.66 16.88
CA LEU A 31 -3.50 -2.47 16.14
C LEU A 31 -2.76 -1.62 15.10
N GLY A 32 -1.43 -1.75 15.08
CA GLY A 32 -0.62 -1.27 13.96
C GLY A 32 -0.41 -2.37 12.92
N TYR A 33 -0.10 -2.01 11.68
CA TYR A 33 0.40 -2.95 10.70
C TYR A 33 1.45 -2.32 9.78
N VAL A 34 2.31 -3.16 9.20
CA VAL A 34 3.37 -2.77 8.27
C VAL A 34 3.35 -3.74 7.09
N GLY A 35 3.19 -3.19 5.89
CA GLY A 35 3.06 -3.92 4.65
C GLY A 35 1.66 -3.82 4.05
N PHE A 36 1.59 -3.83 2.72
CA PHE A 36 0.35 -3.57 1.99
C PHE A 36 -0.46 -4.84 1.66
N ASP A 37 0.09 -6.01 1.92
CA ASP A 37 -0.51 -7.32 1.71
C ASP A 37 -1.07 -7.97 2.99
N ILE A 38 -1.08 -7.24 4.12
CA ILE A 38 -1.84 -7.64 5.30
C ILE A 38 -3.33 -7.56 4.95
N PRO A 39 -4.10 -8.67 5.04
CA PRO A 39 -5.50 -8.65 4.66
C PRO A 39 -6.32 -7.80 5.63
N LEU A 40 -6.98 -6.77 5.09
CA LEU A 40 -7.87 -5.90 5.87
C LEU A 40 -9.03 -6.69 6.49
N ASP A 41 -9.42 -7.79 5.86
CA ASP A 41 -10.40 -8.77 6.35
C ASP A 41 -10.06 -9.22 7.78
N LEU A 42 -8.80 -9.57 8.00
CA LEU A 42 -8.30 -10.04 9.29
C LEU A 42 -8.22 -8.90 10.32
N LEU A 43 -7.81 -7.70 9.88
CA LEU A 43 -7.77 -6.53 10.75
C LEU A 43 -9.17 -6.08 11.15
N HIS A 44 -10.14 -6.07 10.24
CA HIS A 44 -11.54 -5.79 10.54
C HIS A 44 -12.15 -6.83 11.48
N ALA A 45 -11.81 -8.12 11.32
CA ALA A 45 -12.28 -9.18 12.19
C ALA A 45 -11.89 -8.97 13.66
N SER A 46 -10.77 -8.29 13.93
CA SER A 46 -10.33 -7.98 15.29
C SER A 46 -11.31 -7.10 16.07
N GLY A 47 -12.22 -6.38 15.39
CA GLY A 47 -13.12 -5.39 15.99
C GLY A 47 -12.40 -4.16 16.57
N ARG A 48 -11.10 -4.06 16.42
CA ARG A 48 -10.25 -2.99 16.97
C ARG A 48 -10.02 -1.86 15.96
N THR A 49 -9.70 -0.68 16.44
CA THR A 49 -9.12 0.37 15.59
C THR A 49 -7.74 -0.09 15.11
N PHE A 50 -7.47 0.08 13.83
CA PHE A 50 -6.17 -0.27 13.27
C PHE A 50 -5.71 0.78 12.26
N CYS A 51 -4.39 0.92 12.09
CA CYS A 51 -3.81 1.72 11.04
C CYS A 51 -2.44 1.17 10.59
N HIS A 52 -2.06 1.47 9.35
CA HIS A 52 -0.68 1.31 8.92
C HIS A 52 0.22 2.22 9.76
N LEU A 53 1.41 1.78 10.16
CA LEU A 53 2.34 2.69 10.81
C LEU A 53 2.77 3.79 9.83
N PRO A 54 2.59 5.08 10.18
CA PRO A 54 2.96 6.18 9.30
C PRO A 54 4.47 6.34 9.22
N TRP A 55 4.95 6.79 8.07
CA TRP A 55 6.32 7.19 7.85
C TRP A 55 6.42 8.70 7.58
N GLN A 56 7.60 9.26 7.82
CA GLN A 56 7.90 10.68 7.56
C GLN A 56 9.05 10.77 6.57
N ARG A 57 8.80 11.35 5.39
CA ARG A 57 9.75 11.43 4.27
C ARG A 57 11.09 12.07 4.63
N ASN A 58 11.07 13.18 5.35
CA ASN A 58 12.25 14.01 5.62
C ASN A 58 12.73 13.91 7.09
N ARG A 59 12.35 12.85 7.80
CA ARG A 59 12.73 12.69 9.20
C ARG A 59 14.19 12.25 9.33
N PRO A 60 15.02 12.93 10.15
CA PRO A 60 16.29 12.39 10.61
C PRO A 60 16.08 11.13 11.43
N THR A 61 16.93 10.10 11.23
CA THR A 61 16.76 8.78 11.83
C THR A 61 17.96 8.32 12.67
N PRO A 62 18.51 9.15 13.60
CA PRO A 62 19.74 8.85 14.32
C PRO A 62 19.61 7.65 15.28
N LEU A 63 18.42 7.34 15.81
CA LEU A 63 18.21 6.15 16.64
C LEU A 63 18.15 4.89 15.77
N ALA A 64 17.40 4.93 14.67
CA ALA A 64 17.29 3.82 13.74
C ALA A 64 18.65 3.48 13.09
N ASP A 65 19.43 4.49 12.72
CA ASP A 65 20.73 4.33 12.04
C ASP A 65 21.78 3.61 12.88
N ARG A 66 21.61 3.54 14.20
CA ARG A 66 22.45 2.75 15.10
C ARG A 66 22.25 1.24 14.95
N TRP A 67 21.08 0.83 14.47
CA TRP A 67 20.66 -0.57 14.49
C TRP A 67 20.37 -1.14 13.12
N LEU A 68 19.92 -0.32 12.18
CA LEU A 68 19.55 -0.74 10.85
C LEU A 68 20.73 -0.64 9.87
N GLU A 69 20.88 -1.65 9.04
CA GLU A 69 21.84 -1.65 7.93
C GLU A 69 21.47 -0.59 6.88
N SER A 70 22.46 -0.15 6.09
CA SER A 70 22.26 0.86 5.03
C SER A 70 21.23 0.45 3.97
N ALA A 71 21.04 -0.85 3.77
CA ALA A 71 20.08 -1.41 2.80
C ALA A 71 18.61 -1.34 3.25
N PHE A 72 18.30 -0.82 4.44
CA PHE A 72 16.90 -0.56 4.80
C PHE A 72 16.38 0.71 4.13
N PRO A 73 15.16 0.65 3.53
CA PRO A 73 14.55 1.82 2.89
C PRO A 73 14.22 2.92 3.90
N GLY A 74 14.12 4.16 3.39
CA GLY A 74 13.87 5.34 4.23
C GLY A 74 12.59 5.24 5.07
N TRP A 75 11.52 4.62 4.53
CA TRP A 75 10.31 4.39 5.30
C TRP A 75 10.53 3.48 6.51
N ALA A 76 11.34 2.44 6.40
CA ALA A 76 11.63 1.53 7.51
C ALA A 76 12.45 2.21 8.60
N ARG A 77 13.42 3.05 8.20
CA ARG A 77 14.20 3.88 9.14
C ARG A 77 13.30 4.85 9.90
N SER A 78 12.38 5.52 9.20
CA SER A 78 11.39 6.41 9.82
C SER A 78 10.53 5.68 10.86
N LEU A 79 10.06 4.46 10.55
CA LEU A 79 9.26 3.66 11.48
C LEU A 79 10.06 3.26 12.73
N VAL A 80 11.32 2.85 12.58
CA VAL A 80 12.16 2.46 13.73
C VAL A 80 12.52 3.67 14.58
N GLU A 81 12.73 4.82 13.98
CA GLU A 81 12.95 6.07 14.73
C GLU A 81 11.75 6.39 15.63
N ASP A 82 10.52 6.32 15.08
CA ASP A 82 9.30 6.51 15.86
C ASP A 82 9.12 5.42 16.92
N TRP A 83 9.43 4.16 16.59
CA TRP A 83 9.32 3.06 17.56
C TRP A 83 10.25 3.25 18.75
N LEU A 84 11.52 3.56 18.50
CA LEU A 84 12.52 3.75 19.54
C LEU A 84 12.30 5.01 20.37
N SER A 85 11.61 6.01 19.83
CA SER A 85 11.23 7.24 20.55
C SER A 85 9.86 7.16 21.26
N GLY A 86 9.19 5.99 21.27
CA GLY A 86 7.91 5.78 21.94
C GLY A 86 6.69 6.27 21.14
N GLY A 87 6.88 6.66 19.87
CA GLY A 87 5.81 7.18 19.03
C GLY A 87 4.70 6.16 18.73
N PHE A 88 4.93 4.88 19.00
CA PHE A 88 3.97 3.79 18.78
C PHE A 88 3.53 3.05 20.05
N ASP A 89 3.85 3.57 21.22
CA ASP A 89 3.54 2.92 22.51
C ASP A 89 2.03 2.76 22.77
N MET A 90 1.17 3.48 22.02
CA MET A 90 -0.28 3.32 22.13
C MET A 90 -0.80 2.01 21.55
N PHE A 91 -0.06 1.35 20.66
CA PHE A 91 -0.51 0.10 20.05
C PHE A 91 -0.32 -1.09 20.99
N ASP A 92 -1.31 -2.02 21.01
CA ASP A 92 -1.20 -3.33 21.66
C ASP A 92 -0.21 -4.22 20.91
N ALA A 93 -0.37 -4.29 19.60
CA ALA A 93 0.51 -5.05 18.73
C ALA A 93 0.65 -4.41 17.35
N VAL A 94 1.71 -4.78 16.62
CA VAL A 94 1.93 -4.41 15.22
C VAL A 94 2.15 -5.67 14.38
N VAL A 95 1.32 -5.84 13.34
CA VAL A 95 1.41 -6.98 12.42
C VAL A 95 2.29 -6.61 11.24
N PHE A 96 3.37 -7.34 11.04
CA PHE A 96 4.28 -7.21 9.90
C PHE A 96 3.97 -8.26 8.84
N THR A 97 4.07 -7.89 7.57
CA THR A 97 3.99 -8.86 6.48
C THR A 97 5.30 -9.61 6.26
N ARG A 98 5.19 -10.85 5.79
CA ARG A 98 6.30 -11.58 5.20
C ARG A 98 6.44 -11.38 3.68
N GLY A 99 5.42 -10.84 3.02
CA GLY A 99 5.41 -10.64 1.57
C GLY A 99 6.37 -9.55 1.08
N ASP A 100 6.84 -8.68 1.98
CA ASP A 100 7.85 -7.66 1.72
C ASP A 100 9.14 -7.95 2.51
N ASP A 101 10.30 -7.84 1.85
CA ASP A 101 11.59 -8.17 2.45
C ASP A 101 11.98 -7.21 3.57
N ALA A 102 11.80 -5.91 3.34
CA ALA A 102 12.16 -4.90 4.34
C ALA A 102 11.25 -4.99 5.57
N ALA A 103 9.94 -5.21 5.37
CA ALA A 103 8.99 -5.39 6.47
C ALA A 103 9.29 -6.65 7.29
N GLN A 104 9.62 -7.78 6.63
CA GLN A 104 10.01 -9.00 7.32
C GLN A 104 11.31 -8.83 8.11
N ARG A 105 12.33 -8.22 7.51
CA ARG A 105 13.60 -7.95 8.21
C ARG A 105 13.37 -7.04 9.41
N LEU A 106 12.56 -6.01 9.25
CA LEU A 106 12.20 -5.07 10.32
C LEU A 106 11.54 -5.78 11.51
N TYR A 107 10.64 -6.72 11.26
CA TYR A 107 10.05 -7.57 12.28
C TYR A 107 11.13 -8.28 13.12
N TYR A 108 12.11 -8.94 12.49
CA TYR A 108 13.17 -9.63 13.22
C TYR A 108 14.07 -8.69 14.02
N TYR A 109 14.39 -7.52 13.46
CA TYR A 109 15.16 -6.50 14.18
C TYR A 109 14.42 -6.01 15.43
N LEU A 110 13.14 -5.69 15.32
CA LEU A 110 12.34 -5.24 16.47
C LEU A 110 12.17 -6.32 17.53
N CYS A 111 11.96 -7.59 17.13
CA CYS A 111 11.96 -8.72 18.07
C CYS A 111 13.29 -8.81 18.85
N GLU A 112 14.41 -8.67 18.16
CA GLU A 112 15.73 -8.75 18.80
C GLU A 112 16.01 -7.52 19.68
N LEU A 113 15.67 -6.31 19.24
CA LEU A 113 15.82 -5.11 20.06
C LEU A 113 14.98 -5.17 21.33
N ARG A 114 13.75 -5.72 21.26
CA ARG A 114 12.91 -5.97 22.45
C ARG A 114 13.53 -7.01 23.35
N ARG A 115 13.99 -8.15 22.80
CA ARG A 115 14.66 -9.21 23.59
C ARG A 115 15.87 -8.69 24.36
N ARG A 116 16.59 -7.71 23.78
CA ARG A 116 17.75 -7.05 24.41
C ARG A 116 17.38 -5.91 25.37
N GLY A 117 16.10 -5.59 25.53
CA GLY A 117 15.64 -4.47 26.36
C GLY A 117 16.00 -3.08 25.79
N ILE A 118 16.33 -2.98 24.50
CA ILE A 118 16.67 -1.72 23.82
C ILE A 118 15.40 -1.02 23.33
N ALA A 119 14.43 -1.76 22.80
CA ALA A 119 13.15 -1.26 22.37
C ALA A 119 12.03 -1.69 23.33
N GLY A 120 11.16 -0.76 23.69
CA GLY A 120 9.84 -1.01 24.28
C GLY A 120 8.75 -1.11 23.22
N GLY A 121 7.56 -0.59 23.55
CA GLY A 121 6.44 -0.42 22.62
C GLY A 121 5.64 -1.68 22.34
N PRO A 122 4.86 -1.71 21.24
CA PRO A 122 3.92 -2.77 20.93
C PRO A 122 4.57 -4.14 20.70
N GLU A 123 3.77 -5.21 20.81
CA GLU A 123 4.22 -6.56 20.46
C GLU A 123 4.35 -6.69 18.93
N PRO A 124 5.54 -7.01 18.38
CA PRO A 124 5.66 -7.31 16.97
C PRO A 124 5.10 -8.71 16.66
N LEU A 125 4.16 -8.79 15.72
CA LEU A 125 3.57 -10.02 15.19
C LEU A 125 3.93 -10.14 13.72
N ILE A 126 3.96 -11.37 13.18
CA ILE A 126 4.17 -11.59 11.74
C ILE A 126 2.99 -12.32 11.11
N PHE A 127 2.51 -11.80 9.99
CA PHE A 127 1.63 -12.53 9.09
C PHE A 127 2.48 -13.31 8.10
N ASP A 128 2.67 -14.60 8.40
CA ASP A 128 3.53 -15.48 7.62
C ASP A 128 2.78 -16.06 6.41
N VAL A 129 2.61 -15.23 5.39
CA VAL A 129 1.97 -15.62 4.13
C VAL A 129 2.92 -16.38 3.22
N ALA A 130 2.44 -17.48 2.62
CA ALA A 130 3.18 -18.23 1.61
C ALA A 130 2.69 -17.84 0.21
N THR A 131 3.60 -17.36 -0.65
CA THR A 131 3.29 -16.82 -1.98
C THR A 131 3.45 -17.82 -3.12
N ILE A 132 4.09 -18.98 -2.91
CA ILE A 132 4.19 -20.04 -3.91
C ILE A 132 2.81 -20.70 -4.07
N ARG A 133 2.27 -20.71 -5.29
CA ARG A 133 0.91 -21.20 -5.59
C ARG A 133 0.84 -22.72 -5.56
N ARG A 134 0.53 -23.29 -4.38
CA ARG A 134 0.33 -24.73 -4.16
C ARG A 134 -0.54 -24.99 -2.93
N ALA A 135 -1.15 -26.18 -2.84
CA ALA A 135 -2.06 -26.54 -1.75
C ALA A 135 -1.42 -26.42 -0.36
N THR A 136 -0.16 -26.85 -0.21
CA THR A 136 0.57 -26.76 1.07
C THR A 136 0.79 -25.32 1.51
N SER A 137 0.90 -24.38 0.58
CA SER A 137 1.01 -22.94 0.88
C SER A 137 -0.31 -22.38 1.38
N VAL A 138 -1.44 -22.80 0.80
CA VAL A 138 -2.78 -22.43 1.30
C VAL A 138 -2.95 -22.90 2.75
N THR A 139 -2.62 -24.17 3.05
CA THR A 139 -2.67 -24.70 4.42
C THR A 139 -1.77 -23.91 5.38
N HIS A 140 -0.61 -23.46 4.91
CA HIS A 140 0.27 -22.59 5.70
C HIS A 140 -0.40 -21.23 5.99
N CYS A 141 -0.98 -20.58 4.98
CA CYS A 141 -1.74 -19.33 5.15
C CYS A 141 -2.93 -19.50 6.11
N GLU A 142 -3.66 -20.64 6.05
CA GLU A 142 -4.74 -20.93 7.00
C GLU A 142 -4.25 -20.96 8.45
N ARG A 143 -3.09 -21.57 8.71
CA ARG A 143 -2.50 -21.59 10.05
C ARG A 143 -2.11 -20.18 10.51
N ALA A 144 -1.51 -19.38 9.63
CA ALA A 144 -1.14 -18.00 9.94
C ALA A 144 -2.38 -17.14 10.28
N ILE A 145 -3.47 -17.30 9.52
CA ILE A 145 -4.74 -16.61 9.79
C ILE A 145 -5.29 -17.04 11.16
N ARG A 146 -5.41 -18.35 11.43
CA ARG A 146 -5.91 -18.86 12.72
C ARG A 146 -5.06 -18.40 13.90
N SER A 147 -3.73 -18.32 13.73
CA SER A 147 -2.83 -17.84 14.77
C SER A 147 -3.12 -16.38 15.14
N LEU A 148 -3.35 -15.51 14.14
CA LEU A 148 -3.68 -14.11 14.39
C LEU A 148 -5.09 -13.93 14.94
N LEU A 149 -6.10 -14.68 14.46
CA LEU A 149 -7.44 -14.69 15.05
C LEU A 149 -7.40 -15.05 16.55
N ALA A 150 -6.68 -16.11 16.90
CA ALA A 150 -6.48 -16.51 18.30
C ALA A 150 -5.79 -15.42 19.12
N ARG A 151 -4.75 -14.76 18.56
CA ARG A 151 -4.05 -13.63 19.22
C ARG A 151 -4.98 -12.42 19.41
N PHE A 152 -5.91 -12.19 18.49
CA PHE A 152 -6.91 -11.13 18.60
C PHE A 152 -8.08 -11.48 19.53
N GLY A 153 -8.22 -12.75 19.90
CA GLY A 153 -9.31 -13.26 20.73
C GLY A 153 -10.65 -13.36 19.99
N VAL A 154 -10.62 -13.61 18.69
CA VAL A 154 -11.80 -13.69 17.82
C VAL A 154 -11.86 -15.04 17.08
N ASP A 155 -13.02 -15.40 16.58
CA ASP A 155 -13.30 -16.66 15.88
C ASP A 155 -13.54 -16.47 14.36
N GLU A 156 -13.89 -17.55 13.67
CA GLU A 156 -14.17 -17.54 12.24
C GLU A 156 -15.46 -16.76 11.88
N SER A 157 -16.39 -16.55 12.81
CA SER A 157 -17.58 -15.74 12.55
C SER A 157 -17.23 -14.26 12.44
N ALA A 158 -16.35 -13.76 13.31
CA ALA A 158 -15.82 -12.40 13.21
C ALA A 158 -15.02 -12.19 11.91
N LEU A 159 -14.35 -13.23 11.40
CA LEU A 159 -13.65 -13.15 10.11
C LEU A 159 -14.62 -12.96 8.95
N LEU A 160 -15.79 -13.58 8.98
CA LEU A 160 -16.82 -13.39 7.94
C LEU A 160 -17.32 -11.94 7.89
N ASP A 161 -17.52 -11.32 9.06
CA ASP A 161 -17.86 -9.89 9.15
C ASP A 161 -16.73 -9.00 8.63
N GLY A 162 -15.49 -9.35 8.97
CA GLY A 162 -14.30 -8.68 8.47
C GLY A 162 -14.19 -8.73 6.94
N ILE A 163 -14.41 -9.90 6.32
CA ILE A 163 -14.46 -10.10 4.86
C ILE A 163 -15.55 -9.22 4.24
N THR A 164 -16.73 -9.20 4.84
CA THR A 164 -17.85 -8.40 4.33
C THR A 164 -17.49 -6.91 4.30
N ARG A 165 -16.89 -6.40 5.37
CA ARG A 165 -16.46 -5.00 5.45
C ARG A 165 -15.32 -4.69 4.47
N ALA A 166 -14.30 -5.55 4.38
CA ALA A 166 -13.21 -5.39 3.42
C ALA A 166 -13.69 -5.45 1.96
N ASN A 167 -14.66 -6.33 1.64
CA ASN A 167 -15.28 -6.39 0.32
C ASN A 167 -15.99 -5.08 -0.06
N ARG A 168 -16.66 -4.43 0.90
CA ARG A 168 -17.27 -3.11 0.67
C ARG A 168 -16.19 -2.08 0.32
N GLN A 169 -15.10 -2.05 1.06
CA GLN A 169 -13.96 -1.16 0.77
C GLN A 169 -13.37 -1.43 -0.63
N ARG A 170 -13.12 -2.69 -1.00
CA ARG A 170 -12.66 -3.08 -2.35
C ARG A 170 -13.61 -2.57 -3.43
N SER A 171 -14.92 -2.70 -3.22
CA SER A 171 -15.93 -2.24 -4.18
C SER A 171 -15.91 -0.73 -4.37
N VAL A 172 -15.79 0.05 -3.30
CA VAL A 172 -15.71 1.51 -3.37
C VAL A 172 -14.45 1.94 -4.10
N PHE A 173 -13.29 1.37 -3.77
CA PHE A 173 -12.04 1.70 -4.48
C PHE A 173 -12.07 1.26 -5.97
N ALA A 174 -12.69 0.13 -6.29
CA ALA A 174 -12.87 -0.30 -7.68
C ALA A 174 -13.75 0.69 -8.47
N GLN A 175 -14.82 1.23 -7.86
CA GLN A 175 -15.64 2.27 -8.47
C GLN A 175 -14.85 3.57 -8.69
N LEU A 176 -14.12 4.03 -7.67
CA LEU A 176 -13.26 5.21 -7.79
C LEU A 176 -12.20 5.04 -8.88
N ALA A 177 -11.60 3.86 -8.99
CA ALA A 177 -10.63 3.55 -10.04
C ALA A 177 -11.26 3.49 -11.43
N ALA A 178 -12.46 2.93 -11.58
CA ALA A 178 -13.15 2.83 -12.86
C ALA A 178 -13.62 4.20 -13.41
N THR A 179 -14.05 5.09 -12.53
CA THR A 179 -14.51 6.41 -12.92
C THR A 179 -13.37 7.38 -13.20
N ARG A 180 -12.20 7.21 -12.59
CA ARG A 180 -10.95 8.00 -12.74
C ARG A 180 -11.15 9.41 -13.34
N SER A 181 -12.14 10.10 -12.82
CA SER A 181 -12.48 11.46 -13.25
C SER A 181 -11.78 12.53 -12.43
N ALA A 182 -11.27 12.17 -11.23
CA ALA A 182 -10.56 13.09 -10.36
C ALA A 182 -9.07 13.21 -10.70
N ALA A 183 -8.45 14.27 -10.24
CA ALA A 183 -7.00 14.44 -10.29
C ALA A 183 -6.28 13.27 -9.58
N GLY A 184 -5.16 12.83 -10.13
CA GLY A 184 -4.41 11.68 -9.62
C GLY A 184 -3.98 11.86 -8.17
N HIS A 185 -3.53 13.07 -7.77
CA HIS A 185 -3.16 13.35 -6.39
C HIS A 185 -4.34 13.23 -5.41
N VAL A 186 -5.58 13.52 -5.83
CA VAL A 186 -6.77 13.35 -4.98
C VAL A 186 -7.01 11.88 -4.69
N TYR A 187 -6.95 11.04 -5.74
CA TYR A 187 -7.10 9.60 -5.58
C TYR A 187 -5.99 9.00 -4.70
N GLU A 188 -4.74 9.39 -4.94
CA GLU A 188 -3.59 8.97 -4.13
C GLU A 188 -3.77 9.35 -2.65
N ASN A 189 -4.20 10.56 -2.36
CA ASN A 189 -4.44 11.03 -0.99
C ASN A 189 -5.59 10.26 -0.31
N ILE A 190 -6.67 9.94 -1.03
CA ILE A 190 -7.74 9.07 -0.52
C ILE A 190 -7.19 7.67 -0.21
N ALA A 191 -6.45 7.06 -1.15
CA ALA A 191 -5.86 5.75 -0.98
C ALA A 191 -4.88 5.71 0.21
N ARG A 192 -4.08 6.74 0.38
CA ARG A 192 -3.13 6.90 1.49
C ARG A 192 -3.83 7.12 2.82
N ALA A 193 -4.80 8.03 2.90
CA ALA A 193 -5.55 8.28 4.12
C ALA A 193 -6.31 7.02 4.59
N SER A 194 -6.75 6.17 3.66
CA SER A 194 -7.40 4.90 3.98
C SER A 194 -6.46 3.86 4.61
N LEU A 195 -5.14 4.08 4.65
CA LEU A 195 -4.20 3.28 5.45
C LEU A 195 -4.35 3.58 6.96
N PHE A 196 -4.69 4.81 7.27
CA PHE A 196 -4.67 5.33 8.62
C PHE A 196 -6.06 5.43 9.24
N ARG A 197 -7.10 5.44 8.40
CA ARG A 197 -8.49 5.58 8.84
C ARG A 197 -9.45 4.82 7.92
N ASP A 198 -10.48 4.23 8.49
CA ASP A 198 -11.63 3.72 7.72
C ASP A 198 -12.39 4.91 7.10
N LEU A 199 -12.29 5.05 5.78
CA LEU A 199 -12.95 6.11 5.02
C LEU A 199 -14.32 5.69 4.46
N LEU A 200 -14.77 4.44 4.64
CA LEU A 200 -16.07 3.98 4.14
C LEU A 200 -17.23 4.91 4.50
N PRO A 201 -17.34 5.43 5.75
CA PRO A 201 -18.44 6.32 6.10
C PRO A 201 -18.52 7.61 5.29
N VAL A 202 -17.42 8.06 4.71
CA VAL A 202 -17.35 9.30 3.92
C VAL A 202 -17.13 9.06 2.42
N LEU A 203 -16.80 7.83 2.01
CA LEU A 203 -16.62 7.45 0.61
C LEU A 203 -17.88 6.85 -0.01
N ASP A 204 -18.77 6.29 0.80
CA ASP A 204 -19.96 5.60 0.30
C ASP A 204 -20.92 6.59 -0.38
N GLY A 205 -21.21 6.35 -1.65
CA GLY A 205 -22.06 7.21 -2.46
C GLY A 205 -21.43 8.51 -2.97
N ILE A 206 -20.11 8.69 -2.82
CA ILE A 206 -19.41 9.85 -3.40
C ILE A 206 -19.14 9.64 -4.89
N ALA A 207 -19.52 10.64 -5.69
CA ALA A 207 -18.99 10.86 -7.03
C ALA A 207 -17.87 11.89 -6.95
N LEU A 208 -16.65 11.52 -7.34
CA LEU A 208 -15.55 12.48 -7.43
C LEU A 208 -15.79 13.43 -8.60
N THR A 209 -15.42 14.70 -8.39
CA THR A 209 -15.56 15.73 -9.43
C THR A 209 -14.64 15.39 -10.62
N ALA A 210 -15.23 15.32 -11.79
CA ALA A 210 -14.48 15.07 -13.01
C ALA A 210 -13.50 16.21 -13.32
N VAL A 211 -12.27 15.85 -13.63
CA VAL A 211 -11.26 16.77 -14.19
C VAL A 211 -11.46 16.85 -15.69
N ALA A 212 -11.06 17.98 -16.30
CA ALA A 212 -11.06 18.12 -17.75
C ALA A 212 -10.26 16.95 -18.40
N PRO A 213 -10.66 16.49 -19.60
CA PRO A 213 -9.89 15.48 -20.32
C PRO A 213 -8.42 15.90 -20.40
N SER A 214 -7.56 15.02 -19.93
CA SER A 214 -6.11 15.20 -19.92
C SER A 214 -5.45 13.96 -20.49
N ARG A 215 -4.19 14.06 -20.87
CA ARG A 215 -3.38 12.90 -21.23
C ARG A 215 -3.17 12.01 -20.01
N ARG A 216 -3.12 10.72 -20.23
CA ARG A 216 -3.31 9.69 -19.22
C ARG A 216 -1.99 8.97 -18.91
N LEU A 217 -1.51 9.04 -17.67
CA LEU A 217 -0.29 8.38 -17.23
C LEU A 217 -0.60 7.23 -16.28
N LEU A 218 0.05 6.07 -16.49
CA LEU A 218 0.19 5.03 -15.47
C LEU A 218 1.51 5.24 -14.70
N LEU A 219 1.45 5.38 -13.38
CA LEU A 219 2.63 5.38 -12.50
C LEU A 219 2.84 3.98 -11.92
N ALA A 220 4.04 3.43 -12.07
CA ALA A 220 4.34 2.06 -11.67
C ALA A 220 5.67 1.97 -10.92
N GLY A 221 5.89 0.87 -10.20
CA GLY A 221 7.17 0.56 -9.52
C GLY A 221 7.09 0.62 -8.01
N SER A 222 7.96 1.40 -7.38
CA SER A 222 7.99 1.62 -5.94
C SER A 222 6.80 2.47 -5.49
N VAL A 223 6.36 2.29 -4.24
CA VAL A 223 5.31 3.13 -3.65
C VAL A 223 5.89 4.52 -3.33
N PRO A 224 5.37 5.60 -3.93
CA PRO A 224 5.81 6.95 -3.58
C PRO A 224 5.51 7.26 -2.10
N PRO A 225 6.33 8.05 -1.42
CA PRO A 225 6.09 8.41 -0.01
C PRO A 225 4.89 9.33 0.19
N ASP A 226 4.51 10.07 -0.84
CA ASP A 226 3.42 11.05 -0.87
C ASP A 226 2.93 11.32 -2.31
N ASP A 227 2.13 12.36 -2.51
CA ASP A 227 1.55 12.73 -3.80
C ASP A 227 2.45 13.64 -4.69
N LEU A 228 3.73 13.80 -4.34
CA LEU A 228 4.66 14.70 -5.05
C LEU A 228 4.75 14.38 -6.55
N LEU A 229 4.90 13.10 -6.90
CA LEU A 229 5.00 12.69 -8.31
C LEU A 229 3.68 12.93 -9.07
N HIS A 230 2.53 12.71 -8.43
CA HIS A 230 1.22 12.98 -9.02
C HIS A 230 1.06 14.49 -9.33
N ARG A 231 1.38 15.34 -8.36
CA ARG A 231 1.32 16.80 -8.57
C ARG A 231 2.30 17.28 -9.63
N ALA A 232 3.50 16.71 -9.69
CA ALA A 232 4.46 17.06 -10.73
C ALA A 232 3.93 16.71 -12.13
N VAL A 233 3.31 15.54 -12.31
CA VAL A 233 2.67 15.14 -13.57
C VAL A 233 1.56 16.12 -13.96
N GLU A 234 0.71 16.51 -13.02
CA GLU A 234 -0.42 17.42 -13.27
C GLU A 234 0.02 18.82 -13.75
N THR A 235 1.21 19.30 -13.34
CA THR A 235 1.75 20.57 -13.84
C THR A 235 2.03 20.57 -15.35
N THR A 236 2.12 19.39 -15.96
CA THR A 236 2.37 19.23 -17.41
C THR A 236 1.10 19.07 -18.25
N GLY A 237 -0.09 19.12 -17.63
CA GLY A 237 -1.37 18.88 -18.30
C GLY A 237 -1.69 17.38 -18.46
N TRP A 238 -0.89 16.49 -17.85
CA TRP A 238 -1.18 15.06 -17.74
C TRP A 238 -1.86 14.74 -16.41
N ASN A 239 -2.49 13.57 -16.33
CA ASN A 239 -3.08 13.07 -15.10
C ASN A 239 -2.64 11.62 -14.85
N VAL A 240 -2.27 11.29 -13.61
CA VAL A 240 -2.05 9.91 -13.20
C VAL A 240 -3.42 9.24 -13.05
N VAL A 241 -3.75 8.39 -13.99
CA VAL A 241 -5.04 7.69 -14.05
C VAL A 241 -4.98 6.26 -13.57
N GLY A 242 -3.79 5.76 -13.29
CA GLY A 242 -3.54 4.42 -12.78
C GLY A 242 -2.22 4.35 -12.05
N GLU A 243 -2.16 3.52 -11.03
CA GLU A 243 -0.94 3.11 -10.37
C GLU A 243 -0.77 1.59 -10.45
N SER A 244 0.48 1.13 -10.55
CA SER A 244 0.84 -0.28 -10.50
C SER A 244 2.02 -0.48 -9.55
N HIS A 245 1.74 -0.42 -8.26
CA HIS A 245 2.67 -0.66 -7.16
C HIS A 245 1.97 -1.40 -6.01
N GLN A 246 2.70 -1.76 -4.95
CA GLN A 246 2.18 -2.61 -3.88
C GLN A 246 0.93 -2.05 -3.20
N LEU A 247 0.89 -0.75 -2.93
CA LEU A 247 -0.25 -0.11 -2.26
C LEU A 247 -1.55 -0.29 -3.07
N THR A 248 -1.48 -0.09 -4.38
CA THR A 248 -2.63 -0.24 -5.28
C THR A 248 -3.09 -1.69 -5.37
N LEU A 249 -2.15 -2.61 -5.58
CA LEU A 249 -2.44 -4.04 -5.72
C LEU A 249 -3.09 -4.63 -4.47
N ALA A 250 -2.64 -4.23 -3.29
CA ALA A 250 -3.20 -4.70 -2.03
C ALA A 250 -4.64 -4.24 -1.80
N ARG A 251 -5.05 -3.07 -2.31
CA ARG A 251 -6.37 -2.48 -2.07
C ARG A 251 -7.41 -2.80 -3.11
N HIS A 252 -6.98 -2.99 -4.35
CA HIS A 252 -7.85 -3.29 -5.49
C HIS A 252 -8.03 -4.78 -5.74
N GLY A 253 -7.68 -5.64 -4.78
CA GLY A 253 -7.84 -7.08 -4.88
C GLY A 253 -9.28 -7.51 -5.17
N ALA A 254 -9.43 -8.71 -5.74
CA ALA A 254 -10.74 -9.30 -6.01
C ALA A 254 -11.55 -9.44 -4.71
N ARG A 255 -12.88 -9.28 -4.82
CA ARG A 255 -13.79 -9.55 -3.71
C ARG A 255 -13.78 -11.05 -3.38
N LEU A 256 -13.83 -11.36 -2.09
CA LEU A 256 -14.02 -12.72 -1.61
C LEU A 256 -15.54 -13.00 -1.58
N LEU A 257 -16.02 -13.87 -2.48
CA LEU A 257 -17.46 -14.10 -2.68
C LEU A 257 -17.93 -15.53 -2.40
N ASP A 258 -17.01 -16.42 -2.01
CA ASP A 258 -17.33 -17.81 -1.71
C ASP A 258 -17.71 -17.96 -0.24
N TYR A 259 -19.01 -17.93 0.03
CA TYR A 259 -19.56 -18.05 1.39
C TYR A 259 -19.93 -19.49 1.77
N ASP A 260 -19.76 -20.45 0.84
CA ASP A 260 -20.08 -21.86 1.10
C ASP A 260 -18.93 -22.62 1.75
N ARG A 261 -17.73 -22.00 1.79
CA ARG A 261 -16.53 -22.56 2.42
C ARG A 261 -16.14 -21.78 3.67
N SER A 262 -15.29 -22.40 4.51
CA SER A 262 -14.71 -21.73 5.68
C SER A 262 -14.07 -20.38 5.28
N PRO A 263 -14.39 -19.27 5.96
CA PRO A 263 -13.82 -17.96 5.68
C PRO A 263 -12.29 -17.94 5.80
N VAL A 264 -11.71 -18.79 6.66
CA VAL A 264 -10.26 -18.97 6.75
C VAL A 264 -9.68 -19.54 5.45
N THR A 265 -10.32 -20.56 4.89
CA THR A 265 -9.88 -21.18 3.63
C THR A 265 -9.98 -20.20 2.46
N VAL A 266 -11.09 -19.46 2.37
CA VAL A 266 -11.32 -18.47 1.31
C VAL A 266 -10.27 -17.35 1.40
N LEU A 267 -10.03 -16.81 2.58
CA LEU A 267 -9.01 -15.79 2.79
C LEU A 267 -7.59 -16.32 2.53
N ALA A 268 -7.28 -17.54 2.96
CA ALA A 268 -5.96 -18.16 2.72
C ALA A 268 -5.66 -18.36 1.23
N GLN A 269 -6.66 -18.79 0.46
CA GLN A 269 -6.54 -18.91 -1.00
C GLN A 269 -6.34 -17.54 -1.67
N HIS A 270 -7.09 -16.54 -1.22
CA HIS A 270 -6.92 -15.17 -1.69
C HIS A 270 -5.50 -14.64 -1.41
N CYS A 271 -5.01 -14.77 -0.17
CA CYS A 271 -3.66 -14.34 0.19
C CYS A 271 -2.56 -15.09 -0.59
N ASN A 272 -2.74 -16.40 -0.84
CA ASN A 272 -1.80 -17.19 -1.66
C ASN A 272 -1.84 -16.81 -3.15
N ALA A 273 -2.99 -16.38 -3.66
CA ALA A 273 -3.17 -15.95 -5.04
C ALA A 273 -2.87 -14.45 -5.26
N ALA A 274 -3.03 -13.63 -4.21
CA ALA A 274 -2.78 -12.20 -4.28
C ALA A 274 -1.29 -11.93 -4.52
N SER A 275 -1.02 -11.06 -5.45
CA SER A 275 0.31 -10.71 -5.90
C SER A 275 0.52 -9.23 -5.62
N GLY A 276 1.32 -8.89 -4.65
CA GLY A 276 1.55 -7.48 -4.32
C GLY A 276 2.94 -7.22 -3.75
N GLY A 277 3.54 -8.23 -3.12
CA GLY A 277 4.84 -8.11 -2.49
C GLY A 277 6.00 -8.22 -3.46
N SER A 278 7.17 -7.80 -3.01
CA SER A 278 8.43 -7.94 -3.76
C SER A 278 8.78 -9.41 -4.07
N ARG A 279 8.24 -10.34 -3.30
CA ARG A 279 8.44 -11.80 -3.42
C ARG A 279 7.40 -12.54 -4.26
N ASP A 280 6.61 -11.81 -5.05
CA ASP A 280 5.62 -12.43 -5.93
C ASP A 280 6.27 -13.04 -7.18
N PHE A 281 5.73 -14.19 -7.61
CA PHE A 281 6.13 -14.93 -8.82
C PHE A 281 5.25 -14.62 -10.05
N ALA A 282 4.39 -13.60 -9.99
CA ALA A 282 3.58 -13.19 -11.12
C ALA A 282 4.43 -12.61 -12.27
N ASP A 283 3.92 -12.71 -13.49
CA ASP A 283 4.54 -12.03 -14.64
C ASP A 283 4.29 -10.52 -14.57
N ARG A 284 5.23 -9.81 -13.96
CA ARG A 284 5.18 -8.35 -13.78
C ARG A 284 5.20 -7.58 -15.09
N ALA A 285 5.76 -8.16 -16.15
CA ALA A 285 5.80 -7.50 -17.46
C ALA A 285 4.41 -7.53 -18.12
N ALA A 286 3.78 -8.71 -18.15
CA ALA A 286 2.40 -8.85 -18.64
C ALA A 286 1.41 -8.05 -17.77
N GLY A 287 1.57 -8.08 -16.44
CA GLY A 287 0.75 -7.32 -15.50
C GLY A 287 0.83 -5.81 -15.73
N LEU A 288 2.02 -5.27 -16.00
CA LEU A 288 2.22 -3.85 -16.27
C LEU A 288 1.53 -3.40 -17.57
N VAL A 289 1.65 -4.19 -18.64
CA VAL A 289 0.96 -3.91 -19.92
C VAL A 289 -0.56 -3.96 -19.72
N THR A 290 -1.06 -4.98 -19.01
CA THR A 290 -2.48 -5.08 -18.68
C THR A 290 -2.98 -3.87 -17.88
N ALA A 291 -2.21 -3.43 -16.87
CA ALA A 291 -2.57 -2.24 -16.08
C ALA A 291 -2.60 -0.97 -16.94
N ALA A 292 -1.65 -0.80 -17.87
CA ALA A 292 -1.63 0.33 -18.79
C ALA A 292 -2.87 0.33 -19.71
N GLN A 293 -3.25 -0.83 -20.25
CA GLN A 293 -4.44 -0.99 -21.09
C GLN A 293 -5.73 -0.73 -20.32
N GLN A 294 -5.87 -1.29 -19.11
CA GLN A 294 -7.05 -1.07 -18.26
C GLN A 294 -7.20 0.39 -17.83
N ALA A 295 -6.09 1.07 -17.59
CA ALA A 295 -6.07 2.50 -17.30
C ALA A 295 -6.26 3.34 -18.57
N ALA A 296 -6.28 2.77 -19.76
CA ALA A 296 -6.19 3.48 -21.05
C ALA A 296 -5.09 4.56 -20.99
N ALA A 297 -3.91 4.19 -20.53
CA ALA A 297 -2.79 5.10 -20.34
C ALA A 297 -2.09 5.38 -21.68
N ASP A 298 -1.83 6.67 -21.95
CA ASP A 298 -1.08 7.14 -23.11
C ASP A 298 0.44 6.97 -22.91
N ALA A 299 0.89 6.91 -21.64
CA ALA A 299 2.29 6.68 -21.28
C ALA A 299 2.39 5.96 -19.93
N VAL A 300 3.58 5.39 -19.68
CA VAL A 300 3.93 4.71 -18.42
C VAL A 300 5.21 5.31 -17.85
N VAL A 301 5.22 5.64 -16.56
CA VAL A 301 6.44 5.92 -15.80
C VAL A 301 6.67 4.79 -14.81
N LEU A 302 7.83 4.13 -14.93
CA LEU A 302 8.30 3.14 -13.99
C LEU A 302 9.35 3.80 -13.08
N TRP A 303 8.96 4.13 -11.86
CA TRP A 303 9.79 4.77 -10.84
C TRP A 303 10.20 3.77 -9.77
N LEU A 304 11.50 3.56 -9.59
CA LEU A 304 12.06 2.57 -8.67
C LEU A 304 13.09 3.22 -7.75
N THR A 305 12.91 3.03 -6.46
CA THR A 305 13.88 3.49 -5.46
C THR A 305 15.13 2.61 -5.44
N GLU A 306 16.21 3.11 -4.85
CA GLU A 306 17.49 2.39 -4.81
C GLU A 306 17.40 1.12 -3.94
N GLU A 307 16.50 1.11 -2.95
CA GLU A 307 16.32 -0.01 -2.03
C GLU A 307 15.44 -1.13 -2.61
N ASP A 308 14.68 -0.87 -3.69
CA ASP A 308 13.79 -1.85 -4.32
C ASP A 308 14.53 -2.74 -5.33
N GLU A 309 15.63 -3.37 -4.89
CA GLU A 309 16.47 -4.23 -5.72
C GLU A 309 15.68 -5.37 -6.38
N ALA A 310 14.72 -5.96 -5.66
CA ALA A 310 13.90 -7.05 -6.19
C ALA A 310 13.07 -6.62 -7.41
N LEU A 311 12.56 -5.39 -7.44
CA LEU A 311 11.81 -4.86 -8.57
C LEU A 311 12.72 -4.56 -9.77
N ALA A 312 13.98 -4.17 -9.52
CA ALA A 312 14.93 -3.84 -10.57
C ALA A 312 15.23 -5.03 -11.52
N TRP A 313 15.15 -6.28 -11.02
CA TRP A 313 15.33 -7.48 -11.86
C TRP A 313 14.28 -7.65 -12.96
N HIS A 314 13.12 -7.04 -12.83
CA HIS A 314 12.03 -7.13 -13.80
C HIS A 314 12.07 -6.03 -14.87
N VAL A 315 12.85 -4.97 -14.67
CA VAL A 315 12.87 -3.75 -15.51
C VAL A 315 13.11 -4.07 -16.98
N ALA A 316 14.10 -4.91 -17.29
CA ALA A 316 14.44 -5.22 -18.70
C ALA A 316 13.25 -5.86 -19.44
N ARG A 317 12.54 -6.81 -18.79
CA ARG A 317 11.35 -7.46 -19.35
C ARG A 317 10.16 -6.51 -19.45
N GLN A 318 9.94 -5.68 -18.43
CA GLN A 318 8.89 -4.67 -18.41
C GLN A 318 9.06 -3.63 -19.53
N ARG A 319 10.29 -3.12 -19.70
CA ARG A 319 10.63 -2.22 -20.81
C ARG A 319 10.38 -2.85 -22.17
N ALA A 320 10.82 -4.09 -22.38
CA ALA A 320 10.62 -4.81 -23.63
C ALA A 320 9.12 -5.01 -23.92
N ALA A 321 8.32 -5.37 -22.91
CA ALA A 321 6.89 -5.55 -23.07
C ALA A 321 6.16 -4.24 -23.40
N LEU A 322 6.50 -3.12 -22.76
CA LEU A 322 5.94 -1.81 -23.09
C LEU A 322 6.34 -1.35 -24.51
N THR A 323 7.59 -1.58 -24.91
CA THR A 323 8.04 -1.31 -26.30
C THR A 323 7.24 -2.13 -27.31
N GLN A 324 7.06 -3.43 -27.06
CA GLN A 324 6.28 -4.33 -27.94
C GLN A 324 4.81 -3.90 -28.01
N ALA A 325 4.26 -3.38 -26.90
CA ALA A 325 2.90 -2.85 -26.85
C ALA A 325 2.77 -1.43 -27.45
N ALA A 326 3.86 -0.85 -27.96
CA ALA A 326 3.94 0.52 -28.48
C ALA A 326 3.47 1.59 -27.47
N VAL A 327 3.69 1.36 -26.16
CA VAL A 327 3.35 2.30 -25.11
C VAL A 327 4.59 3.18 -24.79
N PRO A 328 4.52 4.50 -24.96
CA PRO A 328 5.58 5.43 -24.52
C PRO A 328 5.89 5.23 -23.04
N HIS A 329 7.17 5.14 -22.69
CA HIS A 329 7.51 4.90 -21.28
C HIS A 329 8.85 5.50 -20.87
N LEU A 330 8.92 5.91 -19.61
CA LEU A 330 10.13 6.35 -18.91
C LEU A 330 10.45 5.35 -17.80
N VAL A 331 11.71 4.94 -17.69
CA VAL A 331 12.18 4.06 -16.62
C VAL A 331 13.22 4.78 -15.79
N LEU A 332 12.91 5.02 -14.53
CA LEU A 332 13.75 5.67 -13.54
C LEU A 332 14.12 4.65 -12.46
N THR A 333 15.39 4.30 -12.36
CA THR A 333 15.91 3.35 -11.36
C THR A 333 16.86 4.04 -10.39
N ARG A 334 17.06 3.44 -9.21
CA ARG A 334 17.95 3.96 -8.15
C ARG A 334 17.58 5.38 -7.74
N ARG A 335 16.29 5.63 -7.56
CA ARG A 335 15.78 6.93 -7.14
C ARG A 335 15.75 7.04 -5.63
N ARG A 336 15.93 8.24 -5.13
CA ARG A 336 15.81 8.49 -3.70
C ARG A 336 14.34 8.43 -3.30
N TRP A 337 14.06 7.62 -2.30
CA TRP A 337 12.69 7.46 -1.80
C TRP A 337 12.05 8.78 -1.35
N ASP A 338 12.84 9.69 -0.77
CA ASP A 338 12.37 11.00 -0.30
C ASP A 338 12.04 11.99 -1.44
N GLY A 339 12.27 11.62 -2.70
CA GLY A 339 12.04 12.48 -3.87
C GLY A 339 12.96 13.69 -3.94
N SER A 340 14.08 13.70 -3.20
CA SER A 340 15.06 14.81 -3.20
C SER A 340 15.97 14.82 -4.42
N ASP A 341 15.80 13.86 -5.34
CA ASP A 341 16.49 13.80 -6.61
C ASP A 341 15.71 14.47 -7.75
N ASN A 342 16.20 14.37 -8.97
CA ASN A 342 15.58 14.99 -10.14
C ASN A 342 14.41 14.20 -10.76
N ALA A 343 13.89 13.15 -10.11
CA ALA A 343 12.89 12.25 -10.69
C ALA A 343 11.65 13.00 -11.19
N ALA A 344 11.11 13.92 -10.40
CA ALA A 344 9.94 14.72 -10.79
C ALA A 344 10.23 15.57 -12.06
N ALA A 345 11.41 16.21 -12.13
CA ALA A 345 11.79 17.02 -13.28
C ALA A 345 12.02 16.17 -14.54
N GLU A 346 12.59 14.98 -14.41
CA GLU A 346 12.77 14.05 -15.53
C GLU A 346 11.43 13.53 -16.06
N ILE A 347 10.47 13.22 -15.16
CA ILE A 347 9.11 12.85 -15.54
C ILE A 347 8.45 13.99 -16.32
N CYS A 348 8.48 15.21 -15.80
CA CYS A 348 7.89 16.37 -16.47
C CYS A 348 8.48 16.58 -17.87
N ARG A 349 9.80 16.49 -18.02
CA ARG A 349 10.48 16.62 -19.33
C ARG A 349 10.02 15.53 -20.30
N PHE A 350 10.03 14.28 -19.88
CA PHE A 350 9.56 13.16 -20.70
C PHE A 350 8.12 13.39 -21.21
N LEU A 351 7.20 13.83 -20.34
CA LEU A 351 5.81 14.05 -20.70
C LEU A 351 5.63 15.24 -21.67
N GLN A 352 6.46 16.28 -21.55
CA GLN A 352 6.45 17.44 -22.46
C GLN A 352 7.03 17.11 -23.85
N GLU A 353 7.94 16.16 -23.96
CA GLU A 353 8.55 15.73 -25.22
C GLU A 353 7.66 14.77 -26.04
N LEU A 354 6.61 14.18 -25.41
CA LEU A 354 5.70 13.31 -26.12
C LEU A 354 4.79 14.09 -27.09
N PRO A 355 4.62 13.62 -28.34
CA PRO A 355 3.77 14.30 -29.32
C PRO A 355 2.34 14.45 -28.77
N ALA A 356 1.68 15.56 -29.17
CA ALA A 356 0.34 15.91 -28.75
C ALA A 356 -0.71 14.88 -29.23
#